data_ce58255d788fa6ff46d68a4bfc727244
#
_entry.id   ce58255d788fa6ff46d68a4bfc727244
#
_cell.length_a   1.000
_cell.length_b   1.000
_cell.length_c   1.000
_cell.angle_alpha   90.00
_cell.angle_beta   90.00
_cell.angle_gamma   90.00
#
_symmetry.space_group_name_H-M   'P 1'
#
loop_
_entity.id
_entity.type
_entity.pdbx_description
1 polymer ?
#
loop_
_entity_poly.entity_id
_entity_poly.type
_entity_poly.pdbx_seq_one_letter_code
_entity_poly.pdbx_strand_id
1 'polypeptide(L)'
;MQNYLVINTFVENSNENIRKFSKLAKLCRCSVIDCNFKVIGQSLSIILLFSGTWDAIAKMEDMLEKLEKEDDIVIQSKRTEIGKLQENCIPYAIDIVGPDQENLTFNIINFLLDGDLFIKRVSSSVSESSQTGIKMFTLHMIAHIPSNSSISTIRNEFTEFCDQFNLDAIMEPMK
;
A
#
# COMPACT_ATOMS: atom_id res chain seq x y z
N MET A 1 -7.81 -9.84 -24.86
CA MET A 1 -7.79 -10.21 -23.42
C MET A 1 -6.75 -9.33 -22.75
N GLN A 2 -7.07 -8.71 -21.64
CA GLN A 2 -6.16 -7.83 -20.93
C GLN A 2 -5.34 -8.66 -19.93
N ASN A 3 -4.04 -8.45 -19.90
CA ASN A 3 -3.10 -9.14 -19.03
C ASN A 3 -2.51 -8.14 -18.04
N TYR A 4 -2.10 -8.64 -16.89
CA TYR A 4 -1.59 -7.81 -15.80
C TYR A 4 -0.24 -8.32 -15.32
N LEU A 5 0.64 -7.40 -14.98
CA LEU A 5 1.96 -7.66 -14.43
C LEU A 5 2.19 -6.76 -13.21
N VAL A 6 2.40 -7.37 -12.07
CA VAL A 6 2.86 -6.64 -10.87
C VAL A 6 4.38 -6.73 -10.80
N ILE A 7 5.00 -5.61 -10.46
CA ILE A 7 6.44 -5.56 -10.18
C ILE A 7 6.67 -4.95 -8.79
N ASN A 8 7.77 -5.37 -8.17
CA ASN A 8 8.28 -4.81 -6.92
C ASN A 8 9.80 -4.69 -7.01
N THR A 9 10.34 -3.53 -6.66
CA THR A 9 11.80 -3.29 -6.65
C THR A 9 12.17 -2.24 -5.61
N PHE A 10 13.44 -2.30 -5.20
CA PHE A 10 14.10 -1.25 -4.42
C PHE A 10 15.20 -0.64 -5.27
N VAL A 11 15.19 0.69 -5.37
CA VAL A 11 16.18 1.45 -6.13
C VAL A 11 16.69 2.62 -5.30
N GLU A 12 17.77 3.25 -5.73
CA GLU A 12 18.21 4.51 -5.16
C GLU A 12 17.09 5.56 -5.26
N ASN A 13 16.91 6.35 -4.19
CA ASN A 13 15.90 7.41 -4.15
C ASN A 13 16.28 8.57 -5.09
N SER A 14 15.93 8.43 -6.36
CA SER A 14 16.16 9.43 -7.38
C SER A 14 14.96 9.58 -8.31
N ASN A 15 14.72 10.81 -8.79
CA ASN A 15 13.69 11.07 -9.79
C ASN A 15 13.97 10.36 -11.14
N GLU A 16 15.22 10.03 -11.40
CA GLU A 16 15.61 9.31 -12.61
C GLU A 16 15.06 7.89 -12.61
N ASN A 17 15.16 7.19 -11.49
CA ASN A 17 14.61 5.85 -11.36
C ASN A 17 13.08 5.83 -11.56
N ILE A 18 12.34 6.79 -11.03
CA ILE A 18 10.90 6.90 -11.30
C ILE A 18 10.63 7.11 -12.80
N ARG A 19 11.42 7.96 -13.45
CA ARG A 19 11.30 8.21 -14.90
C ARG A 19 11.60 6.99 -15.75
N LYS A 20 12.53 6.11 -15.34
CA LYS A 20 12.84 4.86 -16.06
C LYS A 20 11.59 3.98 -16.16
N PHE A 21 10.91 3.71 -15.07
CA PHE A 21 9.68 2.89 -15.07
C PHE A 21 8.54 3.54 -15.87
N SER A 22 8.38 4.85 -15.80
CA SER A 22 7.40 5.58 -16.61
C SER A 22 7.69 5.46 -18.12
N LYS A 23 8.96 5.56 -18.51
CA LYS A 23 9.38 5.37 -19.92
C LYS A 23 9.13 3.93 -20.38
N LEU A 24 9.43 2.92 -19.55
CA LEU A 24 9.17 1.52 -19.86
C LEU A 24 7.70 1.26 -20.13
N ALA A 25 6.81 1.77 -19.29
CA ALA A 25 5.36 1.65 -19.50
C ALA A 25 4.95 2.16 -20.88
N LYS A 26 5.44 3.34 -21.26
CA LYS A 26 5.16 3.94 -22.57
C LYS A 26 5.74 3.13 -23.74
N LEU A 27 6.99 2.68 -23.63
CA LEU A 27 7.68 1.91 -24.67
C LEU A 27 7.03 0.54 -24.92
N CYS A 28 6.52 -0.08 -23.86
CA CYS A 28 5.83 -1.36 -23.93
C CYS A 28 4.33 -1.22 -24.25
N ARG A 29 3.80 0.00 -24.33
CA ARG A 29 2.37 0.28 -24.50
C ARG A 29 1.53 -0.37 -23.39
N CYS A 30 2.04 -0.36 -22.17
CA CYS A 30 1.33 -0.78 -20.98
C CYS A 30 0.75 0.43 -20.26
N SER A 31 -0.42 0.26 -19.65
CA SER A 31 -1.01 1.24 -18.74
C SER A 31 -0.63 0.90 -17.31
N VAL A 32 -0.33 1.91 -16.49
CA VAL A 32 -0.18 1.75 -15.04
C VAL A 32 -1.57 1.80 -14.42
N ILE A 33 -1.95 0.72 -13.75
CA ILE A 33 -3.26 0.57 -13.09
C ILE A 33 -3.19 0.98 -11.62
N ASP A 34 -2.08 0.62 -10.96
CA ASP A 34 -1.81 1.00 -9.57
C ASP A 34 -0.33 1.28 -9.42
N CYS A 35 0.00 2.23 -8.56
CA CYS A 35 1.38 2.58 -8.25
C CYS A 35 1.53 2.94 -6.77
N ASN A 36 2.60 2.44 -6.18
CA ASN A 36 3.00 2.79 -4.82
C ASN A 36 4.51 3.07 -4.80
N PHE A 37 4.87 4.29 -4.43
CA PHE A 37 6.24 4.73 -4.22
C PHE A 37 6.41 5.12 -2.76
N LYS A 38 7.37 4.51 -2.08
CA LYS A 38 7.65 4.85 -0.68
C LYS A 38 9.16 4.88 -0.44
N VAL A 39 9.65 5.99 0.11
CA VAL A 39 11.03 6.05 0.59
C VAL A 39 11.10 5.28 1.91
N ILE A 40 11.97 4.28 1.97
CA ILE A 40 12.21 3.43 3.14
C ILE A 40 13.70 3.45 3.43
N GLY A 41 14.09 4.12 4.50
CA GLY A 41 15.50 4.39 4.78
C GLY A 41 16.12 5.24 3.66
N GLN A 42 17.15 4.72 3.00
CA GLN A 42 17.84 5.39 1.88
C GLN A 42 17.32 4.94 0.50
N SER A 43 16.44 3.96 0.47
CA SER A 43 15.93 3.36 -0.78
C SER A 43 14.52 3.82 -1.11
N LEU A 44 14.20 3.85 -2.40
CA LEU A 44 12.86 4.00 -2.92
C LEU A 44 12.29 2.63 -3.24
N SER A 45 11.23 2.24 -2.53
CA SER A 45 10.41 1.08 -2.88
C SER A 45 9.43 1.48 -3.98
N ILE A 46 9.36 0.69 -5.04
CA ILE A 46 8.47 0.89 -6.18
C ILE A 46 7.63 -0.36 -6.37
N ILE A 47 6.32 -0.23 -6.26
CA ILE A 47 5.37 -1.28 -6.60
C ILE A 47 4.46 -0.75 -7.70
N LEU A 48 4.41 -1.45 -8.83
CA LEU A 48 3.58 -1.06 -9.98
C LEU A 48 2.76 -2.23 -10.47
N LEU A 49 1.51 -1.94 -10.83
CA LEU A 49 0.64 -2.87 -11.55
C LEU A 49 0.43 -2.35 -12.96
N PHE A 50 0.89 -3.10 -13.93
CA PHE A 50 0.70 -2.81 -15.36
C PHE A 50 -0.44 -3.63 -15.94
N SER A 51 -1.11 -3.05 -16.94
CA SER A 51 -2.03 -3.77 -17.82
C SER A 51 -1.66 -3.56 -19.28
N GLY A 52 -1.90 -4.58 -20.09
CA GLY A 52 -1.63 -4.51 -21.53
C GLY A 52 -2.12 -5.75 -22.28
N THR A 53 -1.86 -5.78 -23.59
CA THR A 53 -2.01 -7.00 -24.38
C THR A 53 -0.96 -8.02 -23.95
N TRP A 54 -1.13 -9.28 -24.36
CA TRP A 54 -0.15 -10.32 -24.05
C TRP A 54 1.27 -9.94 -24.53
N ASP A 55 1.38 -9.43 -25.77
CA ASP A 55 2.66 -9.00 -26.35
C ASP A 55 3.26 -7.79 -25.61
N ALA A 56 2.43 -6.85 -25.17
CA ALA A 56 2.86 -5.69 -24.41
C ALA A 56 3.46 -6.11 -23.05
N ILE A 57 2.82 -7.05 -22.38
CA ILE A 57 3.32 -7.59 -21.10
C ILE A 57 4.60 -8.41 -21.31
N ALA A 58 4.65 -9.28 -22.33
CA ALA A 58 5.87 -10.03 -22.65
C ALA A 58 7.05 -9.09 -22.96
N LYS A 59 6.80 -8.03 -23.73
CA LYS A 59 7.83 -7.01 -23.99
C LYS A 59 8.25 -6.29 -22.71
N MET A 60 7.33 -6.04 -21.79
CA MET A 60 7.65 -5.43 -20.49
C MET A 60 8.57 -6.35 -19.68
N GLU A 61 8.28 -7.64 -19.62
CA GLU A 61 9.11 -8.63 -18.93
C GLU A 61 10.55 -8.62 -19.47
N ASP A 62 10.72 -8.68 -20.80
CA ASP A 62 12.04 -8.60 -21.45
C ASP A 62 12.80 -7.30 -21.13
N MET A 63 12.09 -6.18 -21.08
CA MET A 63 12.69 -4.87 -20.78
C MET A 63 13.08 -4.76 -19.30
N LEU A 64 12.31 -5.36 -18.39
CA LEU A 64 12.64 -5.40 -16.97
C LEU A 64 13.89 -6.25 -16.71
N GLU A 65 14.03 -7.41 -17.36
CA GLU A 65 15.25 -8.24 -17.28
C GLU A 65 16.52 -7.51 -17.77
N LYS A 66 16.38 -6.67 -18.82
CA LYS A 66 17.49 -5.83 -19.29
C LYS A 66 17.84 -4.76 -18.27
N LEU A 67 16.83 -4.09 -17.71
CA LEU A 67 17.02 -3.06 -16.70
C LEU A 67 17.72 -3.61 -15.43
N GLU A 68 17.37 -4.84 -15.01
CA GLU A 68 18.04 -5.52 -13.89
C GLU A 68 19.54 -5.66 -14.12
N LYS A 69 19.92 -6.08 -15.35
CA LYS A 69 21.32 -6.31 -15.73
C LYS A 69 22.11 -5.02 -15.89
N GLU A 70 21.47 -3.96 -16.39
CA GLU A 70 22.12 -2.67 -16.66
C GLU A 70 22.33 -1.85 -15.38
N ASP A 71 21.36 -1.86 -14.47
CA ASP A 71 21.37 -1.01 -13.27
C ASP A 71 21.78 -1.77 -12.00
N ASP A 72 22.07 -3.09 -12.09
CA ASP A 72 22.40 -3.97 -10.95
C ASP A 72 21.33 -3.90 -9.82
N ILE A 73 20.08 -3.94 -10.24
CA ILE A 73 18.90 -3.92 -9.34
C ILE A 73 18.14 -5.23 -9.45
N VAL A 74 17.37 -5.56 -8.41
CA VAL A 74 16.49 -6.75 -8.42
C VAL A 74 15.05 -6.28 -8.63
N ILE A 75 14.40 -6.81 -9.68
CA ILE A 75 13.00 -6.56 -9.97
C ILE A 75 12.21 -7.87 -9.83
N GLN A 76 11.40 -7.97 -8.82
CA GLN A 76 10.45 -9.08 -8.70
C GLN A 76 9.24 -8.78 -9.58
N SER A 77 8.95 -9.65 -10.53
CA SER A 77 7.79 -9.52 -11.40
C SER A 77 6.91 -10.78 -11.34
N LYS A 78 5.60 -10.58 -11.45
CA LYS A 78 4.63 -11.68 -11.47
C LYS A 78 3.41 -11.29 -12.30
N ARG A 79 3.04 -12.16 -13.27
CA ARG A 79 1.73 -12.06 -13.91
C ARG A 79 0.64 -12.32 -12.88
N THR A 80 -0.41 -11.50 -12.94
CA THR A 80 -1.51 -11.56 -11.96
C THR A 80 -2.85 -11.32 -12.66
N GLU A 81 -3.91 -11.47 -11.90
CA GLU A 81 -5.27 -11.08 -12.28
C GLU A 81 -5.73 -9.96 -11.36
N ILE A 82 -6.62 -9.09 -11.85
CA ILE A 82 -7.27 -8.13 -10.94
C ILE A 82 -8.15 -8.93 -10.00
N GLY A 83 -7.88 -8.80 -8.71
CA GLY A 83 -8.72 -9.38 -7.68
C GLY A 83 -10.16 -8.90 -7.86
N LYS A 84 -11.12 -9.82 -7.78
CA LYS A 84 -12.53 -9.42 -7.74
C LYS A 84 -12.71 -8.50 -6.54
N LEU A 85 -13.39 -7.37 -6.78
CA LEU A 85 -13.88 -6.55 -5.67
C LEU A 85 -14.67 -7.48 -4.74
N GLN A 86 -14.39 -7.41 -3.45
CA GLN A 86 -15.23 -8.11 -2.48
C GLN A 86 -16.64 -7.53 -2.59
N GLU A 87 -17.53 -8.33 -3.14
CA GLU A 87 -18.94 -7.98 -3.26
C GLU A 87 -19.50 -7.79 -1.84
N ASN A 88 -20.32 -6.76 -1.64
CA ASN A 88 -20.95 -6.43 -0.36
C ASN A 88 -20.01 -5.94 0.75
N CYS A 89 -18.99 -5.17 0.43
CA CYS A 89 -18.17 -4.47 1.40
C CYS A 89 -18.18 -2.96 1.15
N ILE A 90 -18.08 -2.19 2.21
CA ILE A 90 -17.97 -0.72 2.16
C ILE A 90 -16.54 -0.33 2.49
N PRO A 91 -15.85 0.45 1.62
CA PRO A 91 -14.51 0.90 1.90
C PRO A 91 -14.51 2.02 2.96
N TYR A 92 -13.62 1.92 3.94
CA TYR A 92 -13.37 2.89 4.98
C TYR A 92 -11.91 3.32 4.97
N ALA A 93 -11.68 4.63 5.13
CA ALA A 93 -10.39 5.19 5.47
C ALA A 93 -10.26 5.24 6.99
N ILE A 94 -9.12 4.82 7.49
CA ILE A 94 -8.78 4.80 8.91
C ILE A 94 -7.47 5.55 9.07
N ASP A 95 -7.50 6.63 9.82
CA ASP A 95 -6.35 7.47 10.16
C ASP A 95 -6.13 7.42 11.67
N ILE A 96 -4.91 7.14 12.10
CA ILE A 96 -4.53 7.02 13.50
C ILE A 96 -3.28 7.84 13.75
N VAL A 97 -3.25 8.57 14.85
CA VAL A 97 -2.09 9.31 15.33
C VAL A 97 -1.99 9.20 16.84
N GLY A 98 -0.78 9.11 17.37
CA GLY A 98 -0.54 9.09 18.80
C GLY A 98 0.92 8.85 19.18
N PRO A 99 1.25 8.69 20.45
CA PRO A 99 2.61 8.36 20.89
C PRO A 99 3.03 6.98 20.38
N ASP A 100 4.29 6.86 19.93
CA ASP A 100 4.85 5.60 19.47
C ASP A 100 4.97 4.58 20.60
N GLN A 101 4.54 3.35 20.33
CA GLN A 101 4.59 2.22 21.25
C GLN A 101 4.99 0.95 20.50
N GLU A 102 5.55 -0.01 21.21
CA GLU A 102 5.98 -1.27 20.63
C GLU A 102 4.81 -2.05 19.99
N ASN A 103 5.05 -2.60 18.81
CA ASN A 103 4.12 -3.45 18.08
C ASN A 103 2.77 -2.81 17.69
N LEU A 104 2.64 -1.49 17.80
CA LEU A 104 1.37 -0.79 17.63
C LEU A 104 0.72 -1.05 16.26
N THR A 105 1.50 -1.01 15.17
CA THR A 105 1.00 -1.34 13.82
C THR A 105 0.35 -2.72 13.77
N PHE A 106 1.01 -3.74 14.34
CA PHE A 106 0.49 -5.11 14.32
C PHE A 106 -0.70 -5.30 15.26
N ASN A 107 -0.72 -4.62 16.40
CA ASN A 107 -1.86 -4.65 17.31
C ASN A 107 -3.12 -4.10 16.64
N ILE A 108 -3.00 -2.97 15.92
CA ILE A 108 -4.10 -2.39 15.14
C ILE A 108 -4.55 -3.33 14.01
N ILE A 109 -3.61 -3.89 13.26
CA ILE A 109 -3.91 -4.83 12.18
C ILE A 109 -4.65 -6.05 12.72
N ASN A 110 -4.17 -6.68 13.79
CA ASN A 110 -4.79 -7.86 14.38
C ASN A 110 -6.20 -7.55 14.89
N PHE A 111 -6.38 -6.42 15.60
CA PHE A 111 -7.71 -6.00 16.06
C PHE A 111 -8.72 -5.92 14.90
N LEU A 112 -8.34 -5.33 13.78
CA LEU A 112 -9.22 -5.20 12.62
C LEU A 112 -9.48 -6.53 11.91
N LEU A 113 -8.48 -7.41 11.83
CA LEU A 113 -8.63 -8.75 11.26
C LEU A 113 -9.51 -9.64 12.13
N ASP A 114 -9.39 -9.56 13.45
CA ASP A 114 -10.26 -10.29 14.41
C ASP A 114 -11.73 -9.82 14.31
N GLY A 115 -11.95 -8.58 13.88
CA GLY A 115 -13.27 -8.03 13.52
C GLY A 115 -13.77 -8.37 12.13
N ASP A 116 -13.15 -9.32 11.42
CA ASP A 116 -13.49 -9.73 10.03
C ASP A 116 -13.40 -8.60 8.98
N LEU A 117 -12.59 -7.56 9.23
CA LEU A 117 -12.35 -6.51 8.25
C LEU A 117 -11.29 -6.94 7.23
N PHE A 118 -11.47 -6.53 5.98
CA PHE A 118 -10.51 -6.83 4.91
C PHE A 118 -9.58 -5.64 4.67
N ILE A 119 -8.31 -5.78 5.03
CA ILE A 119 -7.32 -4.73 4.85
C ILE A 119 -6.87 -4.67 3.39
N LYS A 120 -7.01 -3.50 2.77
CA LYS A 120 -6.58 -3.23 1.39
C LYS A 120 -5.26 -2.51 1.30
N ARG A 121 -5.01 -1.58 2.21
CA ARG A 121 -3.78 -0.78 2.24
C ARG A 121 -3.46 -0.41 3.68
N VAL A 122 -2.19 -0.48 4.02
CA VAL A 122 -1.65 0.02 5.29
C VAL A 122 -0.38 0.80 4.99
N SER A 123 -0.26 1.96 5.59
CA SER A 123 0.98 2.72 5.64
C SER A 123 1.14 3.28 7.05
N SER A 124 2.22 2.92 7.71
CA SER A 124 2.56 3.49 9.01
C SER A 124 3.94 4.13 8.98
N SER A 125 4.15 5.08 9.88
CA SER A 125 5.45 5.71 10.08
C SER A 125 5.58 6.21 11.52
N VAL A 126 6.81 6.29 11.99
CA VAL A 126 7.16 6.94 13.23
C VAL A 126 8.04 8.14 12.90
N SER A 127 7.71 9.29 13.44
CA SER A 127 8.48 10.52 13.28
C SER A 127 8.72 11.16 14.65
N GLU A 128 9.86 11.79 14.82
CA GLU A 128 10.18 12.54 16.03
C GLU A 128 9.69 13.99 15.87
N SER A 129 8.93 14.47 16.85
CA SER A 129 8.51 15.86 16.89
C SER A 129 9.73 16.77 17.12
N SER A 130 9.99 17.67 16.19
CA SER A 130 11.12 18.61 16.27
C SER A 130 11.03 19.58 17.46
N GLN A 131 9.84 19.73 18.04
CA GLN A 131 9.61 20.65 19.17
C GLN A 131 9.73 19.96 20.52
N THR A 132 9.28 18.72 20.63
CA THR A 132 9.17 18.01 21.92
C THR A 132 10.10 16.80 22.04
N GLY A 133 10.69 16.34 20.93
CA GLY A 133 11.49 15.10 20.89
C GLY A 133 10.64 13.82 21.08
N ILE A 134 9.32 13.94 21.16
CA ILE A 134 8.44 12.79 21.34
C ILE A 134 8.28 12.07 20.00
N LYS A 135 8.42 10.75 20.01
CA LYS A 135 8.13 9.90 18.86
C LYS A 135 6.62 9.77 18.67
N MET A 136 6.17 10.18 17.50
CA MET A 136 4.76 10.12 17.10
C MET A 136 4.57 9.04 16.05
N PHE A 137 3.64 8.14 16.32
CA PHE A 137 3.16 7.14 15.39
C PHE A 137 2.03 7.72 14.54
N THR A 138 2.04 7.41 13.25
CA THR A 138 0.94 7.67 12.34
C THR A 138 0.64 6.43 11.54
N LEU A 139 -0.64 6.14 11.31
CA LEU A 139 -1.08 5.05 10.44
C LEU A 139 -2.21 5.55 9.56
N HIS A 140 -2.11 5.24 8.29
CA HIS A 140 -3.17 5.42 7.31
C HIS A 140 -3.52 4.06 6.71
N MET A 141 -4.80 3.68 6.74
CA MET A 141 -5.28 2.39 6.29
C MET A 141 -6.55 2.54 5.46
N ILE A 142 -6.70 1.64 4.48
CA ILE A 142 -7.97 1.40 3.80
C ILE A 142 -8.41 -0.02 4.14
N ALA A 143 -9.58 -0.14 4.75
CA ALA A 143 -10.20 -1.40 5.09
C ALA A 143 -11.59 -1.50 4.48
N HIS A 144 -11.99 -2.70 4.11
CA HIS A 144 -13.33 -2.99 3.61
C HIS A 144 -14.13 -3.67 4.71
N ILE A 145 -15.26 -3.07 5.07
CA ILE A 145 -16.18 -3.58 6.10
C ILE A 145 -17.33 -4.30 5.39
N PRO A 146 -17.64 -5.57 5.75
CA PRO A 146 -18.80 -6.25 5.22
C PRO A 146 -20.10 -5.47 5.47
N SER A 147 -20.95 -5.34 4.46
CA SER A 147 -22.15 -4.51 4.54
C SER A 147 -23.22 -5.03 5.54
N ASN A 148 -23.10 -6.28 5.95
CA ASN A 148 -23.91 -6.91 7.01
C ASN A 148 -23.39 -6.67 8.42
N SER A 149 -22.23 -6.04 8.58
CA SER A 149 -21.65 -5.74 9.90
C SER A 149 -22.27 -4.48 10.49
N SER A 150 -22.35 -4.45 11.84
CA SER A 150 -22.77 -3.25 12.57
C SER A 150 -21.62 -2.22 12.64
N ILE A 151 -21.68 -1.22 11.77
CA ILE A 151 -20.66 -0.16 11.72
C ILE A 151 -20.54 0.60 13.05
N SER A 152 -21.65 0.81 13.75
CA SER A 152 -21.63 1.48 15.06
C SER A 152 -20.88 0.65 16.10
N THR A 153 -21.08 -0.66 16.12
CA THR A 153 -20.35 -1.57 17.02
C THR A 153 -18.86 -1.54 16.74
N ILE A 154 -18.48 -1.73 15.45
CA ILE A 154 -17.07 -1.71 15.03
C ILE A 154 -16.39 -0.38 15.42
N ARG A 155 -17.06 0.75 15.20
CA ARG A 155 -16.51 2.07 15.59
C ARG A 155 -16.31 2.21 17.09
N ASN A 156 -17.28 1.77 17.88
CA ASN A 156 -17.18 1.85 19.33
C ASN A 156 -16.02 0.99 19.85
N GLU A 157 -15.97 -0.27 19.43
CA GLU A 157 -14.88 -1.19 19.80
C GLU A 157 -13.52 -0.67 19.35
N PHE A 158 -13.45 -0.10 18.14
CA PHE A 158 -12.23 0.50 17.62
C PHE A 158 -11.80 1.75 18.41
N THR A 159 -12.75 2.59 18.80
CA THR A 159 -12.47 3.76 19.65
C THR A 159 -11.95 3.32 21.02
N GLU A 160 -12.63 2.36 21.67
CA GLU A 160 -12.18 1.81 22.94
C GLU A 160 -10.78 1.17 22.85
N PHE A 161 -10.49 0.48 21.77
CA PHE A 161 -9.16 -0.06 21.50
C PHE A 161 -8.11 1.06 21.38
N CYS A 162 -8.39 2.11 20.59
CA CYS A 162 -7.47 3.23 20.41
C CYS A 162 -7.23 4.00 21.71
N ASP A 163 -8.26 4.19 22.53
CA ASP A 163 -8.17 4.86 23.83
C ASP A 163 -7.21 4.15 24.80
N GLN A 164 -7.15 2.80 24.76
CA GLN A 164 -6.21 2.02 25.59
C GLN A 164 -4.74 2.35 25.29
N PHE A 165 -4.43 2.78 24.07
CA PHE A 165 -3.10 3.15 23.62
C PHE A 165 -2.88 4.67 23.54
N ASN A 166 -3.84 5.48 23.99
CA ASN A 166 -3.86 6.95 23.85
C ASN A 166 -3.67 7.40 22.38
N LEU A 167 -4.42 6.78 21.47
CA LEU A 167 -4.41 7.09 20.05
C LEU A 167 -5.64 7.90 19.67
N ASP A 168 -5.44 8.95 18.89
CA ASP A 168 -6.51 9.62 18.18
C ASP A 168 -6.76 8.88 16.86
N ALA A 169 -8.01 8.46 16.64
CA ALA A 169 -8.39 7.68 15.45
C ALA A 169 -9.65 8.21 14.78
N ILE A 170 -9.63 8.21 13.46
CA ILE A 170 -10.78 8.56 12.61
C ILE A 170 -11.06 7.38 11.69
N MET A 171 -12.33 6.99 11.58
CA MET A 171 -12.81 5.96 10.66
C MET A 171 -13.98 6.50 9.85
N GLU A 172 -13.79 6.73 8.56
CA GLU A 172 -14.77 7.35 7.68
C GLU A 172 -15.02 6.52 6.41
N PRO A 173 -16.28 6.45 5.91
CA PRO A 173 -16.56 5.79 4.65
C PRO A 173 -15.92 6.55 3.49
N MET A 174 -15.29 5.83 2.58
CA MET A 174 -14.79 6.40 1.33
C MET A 174 -15.97 6.57 0.34
N LYS A 175 -15.97 7.69 -0.37
CA LYS A 175 -16.96 7.99 -1.42
C LYS A 175 -16.54 7.41 -2.77
#